data_09f90f0dd367e4c613f63ea4f3635d20
#
_entry.id   09f90f0dd367e4c613f63ea4f3635d20
#
_cell.length_a   1.000
_cell.length_b   1.000
_cell.length_c   1.000
_cell.angle_alpha   90.00
_cell.angle_beta   90.00
_cell.angle_gamma   90.00
#
_symmetry.space_group_name_H-M   'P 1'
#
loop_
_entity.id
_entity.type
_entity.pdbx_description
1 polymer ?
#
loop_
_entity_poly.entity_id
_entity_poly.type
_entity_poly.pdbx_seq_one_letter_code
_entity_poly.pdbx_strand_id
1 'polypeptide(L)'
;MSFFAVLFALIIEQFKPLPRDNWVHHTLVAWVDWTGRNFDAGRERHAWVVWVVSVGTPGLLLTAVYLVLHHWSLVLALVFNIAVLYLTLGFRQFSHYYTDIRDALERGDEVQARRLLAEWRHLDASELPRTELLRHVIEHSLLAAHRHVFGVFFWFVLLCSLGLGPLGAVLYRMAEFANRYWSYPSKGLGVPANERLMAVSRQMFTGIDYLPSRLTAFGFAVVGNFEEAINAWRRDATLWKYPNEGVILASAAGAVGVQLGGNAAPGVTPDRTRGFEAGPTEDAAAEGSTGGDPPQLGHLRSVVGLVWRSVVLWMLLVALLTLANLVG
;
A
#
# COMPACT_ATOMS: atom_id res chain seq x y z
N MET A 1 -16.07 5.78 -17.56
CA MET A 1 -14.96 4.88 -17.90
C MET A 1 -14.20 4.34 -16.70
N SER A 2 -13.95 5.14 -15.70
CA SER A 2 -13.16 4.77 -14.51
C SER A 2 -13.72 3.53 -13.79
N PHE A 3 -15.04 3.46 -13.60
CA PHE A 3 -15.69 2.32 -12.94
C PHE A 3 -15.40 0.99 -13.63
N PHE A 4 -15.61 0.92 -14.94
CA PHE A 4 -15.37 -0.32 -15.69
C PHE A 4 -13.89 -0.71 -15.68
N ALA A 5 -12.97 0.26 -15.77
CA ALA A 5 -11.54 -0.01 -15.71
C ALA A 5 -11.15 -0.63 -14.36
N VAL A 6 -11.62 -0.05 -13.25
CA VAL A 6 -11.36 -0.57 -11.89
C VAL A 6 -12.01 -1.93 -11.69
N LEU A 7 -13.27 -2.10 -12.08
CA LEU A 7 -14.00 -3.36 -11.93
C LEU A 7 -13.29 -4.51 -12.66
N PHE A 8 -12.98 -4.32 -13.94
CA PHE A 8 -12.31 -5.35 -14.73
C PHE A 8 -10.89 -5.64 -14.25
N ALA A 9 -10.14 -4.60 -13.84
CA ALA A 9 -8.80 -4.80 -13.27
C ALA A 9 -8.85 -5.65 -11.99
N LEU A 10 -9.80 -5.38 -11.07
CA LEU A 10 -10.00 -6.19 -9.86
C LEU A 10 -10.41 -7.63 -10.18
N ILE A 11 -11.32 -7.81 -11.14
CA ILE A 11 -11.76 -9.14 -11.55
C ILE A 11 -10.58 -9.93 -12.12
N ILE A 12 -9.81 -9.34 -13.03
CA ILE A 12 -8.65 -10.01 -13.65
C ILE A 12 -7.61 -10.36 -12.58
N GLU A 13 -7.33 -9.44 -11.65
CA GLU A 13 -6.38 -9.70 -10.56
C GLU A 13 -6.86 -10.83 -9.64
N GLN A 14 -8.17 -10.93 -9.41
CA GLN A 14 -8.74 -12.00 -8.58
C GLN A 14 -8.56 -13.39 -9.23
N PHE A 15 -8.65 -13.49 -10.57
CA PHE A 15 -8.48 -14.76 -11.27
C PHE A 15 -7.02 -15.08 -11.58
N LYS A 16 -6.22 -14.09 -11.95
CA LYS A 16 -4.83 -14.26 -12.37
C LYS A 16 -3.92 -13.22 -11.71
N PRO A 17 -3.50 -13.45 -10.46
CA PRO A 17 -2.59 -12.53 -9.78
C PRO A 17 -1.22 -12.50 -10.45
N LEU A 18 -0.57 -11.34 -10.44
CA LEU A 18 0.82 -11.21 -10.89
C LEU A 18 1.74 -11.96 -9.93
N PRO A 19 2.69 -12.77 -10.44
CA PRO A 19 3.74 -13.35 -9.61
C PRO A 19 4.57 -12.24 -8.94
N ARG A 20 5.13 -12.51 -7.75
CA ARG A 20 5.98 -11.53 -7.05
C ARG A 20 7.23 -11.18 -7.83
N ASP A 21 7.89 -12.20 -8.33
CA ASP A 21 9.10 -12.07 -9.15
C ASP A 21 8.69 -11.96 -10.62
N ASN A 22 8.16 -10.78 -10.99
CA ASN A 22 7.72 -10.52 -12.36
C ASN A 22 8.64 -9.50 -13.04
N TRP A 23 8.61 -9.50 -14.36
CA TRP A 23 9.42 -8.60 -15.19
C TRP A 23 9.15 -7.10 -14.89
N VAL A 24 7.93 -6.75 -14.45
CA VAL A 24 7.58 -5.36 -14.07
C VAL A 24 8.39 -4.93 -12.86
N HIS A 25 8.45 -5.79 -11.82
CA HIS A 25 9.24 -5.52 -10.62
C HIS A 25 10.73 -5.31 -10.96
N HIS A 26 11.31 -6.22 -11.74
CA HIS A 26 12.71 -6.07 -12.19
C HIS A 26 12.94 -4.79 -12.99
N THR A 27 12.01 -4.42 -13.87
CA THR A 27 12.11 -3.18 -14.64
C THR A 27 12.02 -1.95 -13.75
N LEU A 28 11.13 -1.95 -12.75
CA LEU A 28 11.02 -0.85 -11.79
C LEU A 28 12.28 -0.70 -10.92
N VAL A 29 12.82 -1.81 -10.42
CA VAL A 29 14.09 -1.82 -9.68
C VAL A 29 15.22 -1.25 -10.55
N ALA A 30 15.38 -1.77 -11.76
CA ALA A 30 16.41 -1.31 -12.69
C ALA A 30 16.26 0.19 -13.03
N TRP A 31 15.03 0.66 -13.23
CA TRP A 31 14.73 2.06 -13.50
C TRP A 31 15.09 2.99 -12.33
N VAL A 32 14.63 2.66 -11.11
CA VAL A 32 14.89 3.48 -9.91
C VAL A 32 16.37 3.47 -9.54
N ASP A 33 17.05 2.33 -9.71
CA ASP A 33 18.49 2.23 -9.51
C ASP A 33 19.27 3.03 -10.57
N TRP A 34 18.89 2.92 -11.84
CA TRP A 34 19.52 3.70 -12.92
C TRP A 34 19.36 5.21 -12.71
N THR A 35 18.18 5.67 -12.33
CA THR A 35 17.94 7.10 -12.05
C THR A 35 18.75 7.58 -10.86
N GLY A 36 18.82 6.81 -9.78
CA GLY A 36 19.63 7.10 -8.61
C GLY A 36 21.11 7.23 -8.98
N ARG A 37 21.67 6.28 -9.74
CA ARG A 37 23.10 6.31 -10.12
C ARG A 37 23.46 7.44 -11.08
N ASN A 38 22.59 7.81 -12.01
CA ASN A 38 22.93 8.76 -13.06
C ASN A 38 22.64 10.21 -12.69
N PHE A 39 21.68 10.47 -11.81
CA PHE A 39 21.22 11.83 -11.48
C PHE A 39 21.52 12.24 -10.05
N ASP A 40 21.93 11.33 -9.14
CA ASP A 40 22.28 11.68 -7.77
C ASP A 40 23.76 12.08 -7.68
N ALA A 41 24.02 13.39 -7.61
CA ALA A 41 25.34 13.94 -7.35
C ALA A 41 25.51 14.41 -5.89
N GLY A 42 24.72 13.90 -4.96
CA GLY A 42 24.84 14.16 -3.53
C GLY A 42 24.40 15.55 -3.06
N ARG A 43 23.76 16.37 -3.91
CA ARG A 43 23.21 17.69 -3.56
C ARG A 43 21.68 17.62 -3.46
N GLU A 44 21.10 18.47 -2.62
CA GLU A 44 19.64 18.50 -2.39
C GLU A 44 18.81 18.68 -3.67
N ARG A 45 19.23 19.57 -4.56
CA ARG A 45 18.59 19.79 -5.86
C ARG A 45 18.58 18.52 -6.74
N HIS A 46 19.63 17.72 -6.66
CA HIS A 46 19.72 16.48 -7.41
C HIS A 46 18.77 15.40 -6.86
N ALA A 47 18.57 15.32 -5.55
CA ALA A 47 17.60 14.43 -4.94
C ALA A 47 16.16 14.67 -5.45
N TRP A 48 15.77 15.96 -5.61
CA TRP A 48 14.50 16.33 -6.22
C TRP A 48 14.39 15.90 -7.69
N VAL A 49 15.47 16.15 -8.46
CA VAL A 49 15.50 15.74 -9.88
C VAL A 49 15.39 14.23 -10.01
N VAL A 50 16.16 13.48 -9.22
CA VAL A 50 16.07 12.01 -9.19
C VAL A 50 14.65 11.56 -8.91
N TRP A 51 14.01 12.12 -7.88
CA TRP A 51 12.66 11.76 -7.51
C TRP A 51 11.66 12.06 -8.64
N VAL A 52 11.69 13.29 -9.19
CA VAL A 52 10.78 13.72 -10.27
C VAL A 52 10.97 12.87 -11.52
N VAL A 53 12.21 12.57 -11.91
CA VAL A 53 12.50 11.72 -13.07
C VAL A 53 12.05 10.29 -12.82
N SER A 54 12.35 9.73 -11.64
CA SER A 54 12.00 8.33 -11.32
C SER A 54 10.49 8.10 -11.30
N VAL A 55 9.74 9.03 -10.71
CA VAL A 55 8.30 8.90 -10.51
C VAL A 55 7.50 9.49 -11.68
N GLY A 56 7.92 10.66 -12.18
CA GLY A 56 7.19 11.41 -13.20
C GLY A 56 7.32 10.81 -14.60
N THR A 57 8.51 10.39 -15.01
CA THR A 57 8.73 9.91 -16.39
C THR A 57 7.86 8.72 -16.77
N PRO A 58 7.76 7.63 -15.96
CA PRO A 58 6.87 6.51 -16.29
C PRO A 58 5.39 6.95 -16.39
N GLY A 59 4.95 7.83 -15.47
CA GLY A 59 3.60 8.36 -15.48
C GLY A 59 3.30 9.16 -16.76
N LEU A 60 4.17 10.09 -17.13
CA LEU A 60 4.02 10.90 -18.32
C LEU A 60 4.05 10.07 -19.61
N LEU A 61 4.96 9.09 -19.70
CA LEU A 61 5.05 8.19 -20.84
C LEU A 61 3.77 7.38 -21.05
N LEU A 62 3.27 6.76 -19.99
CA LEU A 62 2.02 5.98 -20.07
C LEU A 62 0.80 6.87 -20.35
N THR A 63 0.80 8.11 -19.85
CA THR A 63 -0.24 9.08 -20.18
C THR A 63 -0.20 9.50 -21.65
N ALA A 64 0.98 9.73 -22.23
CA ALA A 64 1.12 10.02 -23.64
C ALA A 64 0.58 8.86 -24.50
N VAL A 65 0.91 7.62 -24.17
CA VAL A 65 0.34 6.43 -24.84
C VAL A 65 -1.17 6.38 -24.70
N TYR A 66 -1.70 6.63 -23.48
CA TYR A 66 -3.15 6.69 -23.26
C TYR A 66 -3.83 7.73 -24.14
N LEU A 67 -3.29 8.95 -24.24
CA LEU A 67 -3.88 10.01 -25.04
C LEU A 67 -3.92 9.66 -26.53
N VAL A 68 -2.86 9.04 -27.06
CA VAL A 68 -2.84 8.53 -28.43
C VAL A 68 -3.92 7.46 -28.66
N LEU A 69 -4.01 6.47 -27.75
CA LEU A 69 -5.01 5.42 -27.83
C LEU A 69 -6.43 5.98 -27.69
N HIS A 70 -6.62 6.95 -26.81
CA HIS A 70 -7.91 7.61 -26.60
C HIS A 70 -8.36 8.38 -27.84
N HIS A 71 -7.42 9.02 -28.56
CA HIS A 71 -7.73 9.69 -29.84
C HIS A 71 -8.18 8.70 -30.92
N TRP A 72 -7.64 7.49 -30.93
CA TRP A 72 -8.01 6.48 -31.93
C TRP A 72 -9.27 5.69 -31.57
N SER A 73 -9.41 5.28 -30.33
CA SER A 73 -10.55 4.49 -29.86
C SER A 73 -10.70 4.51 -28.35
N LEU A 74 -11.93 4.79 -27.95
CA LEU A 74 -12.35 4.76 -26.54
C LEU A 74 -12.17 3.37 -25.91
N VAL A 75 -12.38 2.31 -26.71
CA VAL A 75 -12.20 0.91 -26.27
C VAL A 75 -10.73 0.59 -26.03
N LEU A 76 -9.83 1.04 -26.91
CA LEU A 76 -8.38 0.85 -26.71
C LEU A 76 -7.89 1.59 -25.45
N ALA A 77 -8.37 2.81 -25.22
CA ALA A 77 -8.06 3.56 -24.00
C ALA A 77 -8.57 2.84 -22.74
N LEU A 78 -9.77 2.26 -22.78
CA LEU A 78 -10.31 1.47 -21.67
C LEU A 78 -9.45 0.21 -21.39
N VAL A 79 -9.12 -0.56 -22.42
CA VAL A 79 -8.27 -1.75 -22.31
C VAL A 79 -6.90 -1.39 -21.74
N PHE A 80 -6.33 -0.28 -22.19
CA PHE A 80 -5.05 0.21 -21.68
C PHE A 80 -5.14 0.61 -20.19
N ASN A 81 -6.21 1.31 -19.78
CA ASN A 81 -6.44 1.64 -18.37
C ASN A 81 -6.57 0.37 -17.51
N ILE A 82 -7.30 -0.64 -17.99
CA ILE A 82 -7.42 -1.94 -17.30
C ILE A 82 -6.05 -2.60 -17.14
N ALA A 83 -5.25 -2.62 -18.22
CA ALA A 83 -3.91 -3.22 -18.18
C ALA A 83 -2.98 -2.51 -17.20
N VAL A 84 -2.94 -1.17 -17.22
CA VAL A 84 -2.11 -0.39 -16.28
C VAL A 84 -2.59 -0.55 -14.84
N LEU A 85 -3.90 -0.53 -14.60
CA LEU A 85 -4.45 -0.79 -13.26
C LEU A 85 -4.09 -2.19 -12.77
N TYR A 86 -4.25 -3.21 -13.60
CA TYR A 86 -3.86 -4.58 -13.26
C TYR A 86 -2.38 -4.69 -12.87
N LEU A 87 -1.48 -3.94 -13.56
CA LEU A 87 -0.06 -3.92 -13.22
C LEU A 87 0.27 -3.11 -11.96
N THR A 88 -0.55 -2.13 -11.61
CA THR A 88 -0.32 -1.25 -10.44
C THR A 88 -1.02 -1.73 -9.17
N LEU A 89 -2.11 -2.50 -9.31
CA LEU A 89 -2.79 -3.15 -8.20
C LEU A 89 -1.98 -4.36 -7.70
N GLY A 90 -2.10 -4.69 -6.46
CA GLY A 90 -1.39 -5.83 -5.83
C GLY A 90 -2.23 -6.45 -4.71
N PHE A 91 -3.57 -6.44 -4.85
CA PHE A 91 -4.48 -6.94 -3.81
C PHE A 91 -4.18 -8.40 -3.43
N ARG A 92 -3.94 -9.25 -4.41
CA ARG A 92 -3.72 -10.67 -4.15
C ARG A 92 -2.30 -11.01 -3.67
N GLN A 93 -1.32 -10.14 -3.89
CA GLN A 93 0.04 -10.35 -3.41
C GLN A 93 0.10 -10.41 -1.87
N PHE A 94 -0.66 -9.56 -1.17
CA PHE A 94 -0.71 -9.63 0.29
C PHE A 94 -1.76 -10.63 0.79
N SER A 95 -2.83 -10.90 0.05
CA SER A 95 -3.91 -11.77 0.51
C SER A 95 -3.50 -13.24 0.61
N HIS A 96 -2.51 -13.71 -0.16
CA HIS A 96 -1.99 -15.08 -0.04
C HIS A 96 -1.33 -15.32 1.31
N TYR A 97 -0.33 -14.50 1.67
CA TYR A 97 0.33 -14.66 2.98
C TYR A 97 -0.66 -14.52 4.12
N TYR A 98 -1.56 -13.57 4.02
CA TYR A 98 -2.60 -13.40 5.02
C TYR A 98 -3.45 -14.67 5.18
N THR A 99 -3.90 -15.25 4.07
CA THR A 99 -4.71 -16.47 4.08
C THR A 99 -3.90 -17.65 4.61
N ASP A 100 -2.68 -17.84 4.14
CA ASP A 100 -1.81 -18.94 4.56
C ASP A 100 -1.45 -18.85 6.05
N ILE A 101 -1.17 -17.65 6.56
CA ILE A 101 -0.90 -17.42 7.99
C ILE A 101 -2.16 -17.68 8.81
N ARG A 102 -3.32 -17.18 8.38
CA ARG A 102 -4.59 -17.42 9.06
C ARG A 102 -4.88 -18.92 9.13
N ASP A 103 -4.76 -19.62 8.00
CA ASP A 103 -5.06 -21.05 7.91
C ASP A 103 -4.07 -21.89 8.75
N ALA A 104 -2.79 -21.48 8.83
CA ALA A 104 -1.81 -22.10 9.74
C ALA A 104 -2.22 -21.89 11.21
N LEU A 105 -2.61 -20.68 11.59
CA LEU A 105 -3.06 -20.37 12.95
C LEU A 105 -4.36 -21.07 13.33
N GLU A 106 -5.31 -21.25 12.38
CA GLU A 106 -6.57 -21.99 12.57
C GLU A 106 -6.30 -23.49 12.80
N ARG A 107 -5.24 -24.05 12.17
CA ARG A 107 -4.81 -25.43 12.41
C ARG A 107 -3.95 -25.59 13.67
N GLY A 108 -3.60 -24.49 14.37
CA GLY A 108 -2.72 -24.52 15.53
C GLY A 108 -1.22 -24.62 15.20
N ASP A 109 -0.84 -24.47 13.92
CA ASP A 109 0.54 -24.50 13.47
C ASP A 109 1.19 -23.10 13.56
N GLU A 110 1.57 -22.74 14.78
CA GLU A 110 2.22 -21.44 15.03
C GLU A 110 3.62 -21.35 14.42
N VAL A 111 4.34 -22.48 14.29
CA VAL A 111 5.68 -22.50 13.70
C VAL A 111 5.61 -22.11 12.24
N GLN A 112 4.68 -22.69 11.49
CA GLN A 112 4.46 -22.32 10.10
C GLN A 112 3.97 -20.87 9.96
N ALA A 113 3.10 -20.41 10.86
CA ALA A 113 2.62 -19.02 10.84
C ALA A 113 3.75 -18.00 11.06
N ARG A 114 4.66 -18.26 12.01
CA ARG A 114 5.86 -17.43 12.25
C ARG A 114 6.78 -17.42 11.04
N ARG A 115 7.01 -18.58 10.44
CA ARG A 115 7.83 -18.69 9.23
C ARG A 115 7.24 -17.87 8.07
N LEU A 116 5.95 -17.99 7.80
CA LEU A 116 5.26 -17.22 6.75
C LEU A 116 5.30 -15.71 7.03
N LEU A 117 5.14 -15.29 8.30
CA LEU A 117 5.29 -13.90 8.68
C LEU A 117 6.71 -13.39 8.47
N ALA A 118 7.71 -14.18 8.86
CA ALA A 118 9.12 -13.85 8.64
C ALA A 118 9.46 -13.69 7.14
N GLU A 119 8.93 -14.59 6.30
CA GLU A 119 9.09 -14.52 4.85
C GLU A 119 8.37 -13.29 4.26
N TRP A 120 7.19 -12.97 4.78
CA TRP A 120 6.37 -11.85 4.28
C TRP A 120 6.94 -10.49 4.66
N ARG A 121 7.39 -10.34 5.91
CA ARG A 121 7.86 -9.07 6.46
C ARG A 121 9.37 -8.92 6.51
N HIS A 122 10.12 -9.99 6.19
CA HIS A 122 11.58 -10.03 6.32
C HIS A 122 12.07 -9.63 7.72
N LEU A 123 11.36 -10.10 8.77
CA LEU A 123 11.71 -9.93 10.17
C LEU A 123 11.96 -11.29 10.81
N ASP A 124 12.67 -11.29 11.94
CA ASP A 124 12.79 -12.50 12.77
C ASP A 124 11.53 -12.65 13.63
N ALA A 125 10.70 -13.63 13.29
CA ALA A 125 9.45 -13.93 13.99
C ALA A 125 9.55 -15.16 14.91
N SER A 126 10.75 -15.75 15.09
CA SER A 126 10.95 -17.03 15.79
C SER A 126 10.43 -17.01 17.22
N GLU A 127 10.65 -15.90 17.94
CA GLU A 127 10.30 -15.72 19.35
C GLU A 127 9.00 -14.92 19.57
N LEU A 128 8.27 -14.55 18.49
CA LEU A 128 7.09 -13.73 18.64
C LEU A 128 5.96 -14.47 19.37
N PRO A 129 5.37 -13.89 20.43
CA PRO A 129 4.14 -14.37 21.02
C PRO A 129 3.00 -14.38 19.99
N ARG A 130 2.02 -15.26 20.16
CA ARG A 130 0.88 -15.38 19.25
C ARG A 130 0.11 -14.07 19.06
N THR A 131 -0.06 -13.29 20.12
CA THR A 131 -0.73 -11.98 20.07
C THR A 131 0.03 -10.98 19.20
N GLU A 132 1.36 -10.95 19.32
CA GLU A 132 2.24 -10.09 18.52
C GLU A 132 2.24 -10.52 17.04
N LEU A 133 2.30 -11.84 16.79
CA LEU A 133 2.18 -12.37 15.43
C LEU A 133 0.87 -11.92 14.78
N LEU A 134 -0.26 -12.05 15.46
CA LEU A 134 -1.57 -11.61 14.98
C LEU A 134 -1.61 -10.11 14.73
N ARG A 135 -1.04 -9.31 15.65
CA ARG A 135 -0.94 -7.85 15.51
C ARG A 135 -0.20 -7.47 14.24
N HIS A 136 1.01 -8.01 14.05
CA HIS A 136 1.81 -7.73 12.85
C HIS A 136 1.10 -8.11 11.56
N VAL A 137 0.40 -9.24 11.54
CA VAL A 137 -0.40 -9.66 10.37
C VAL A 137 -1.51 -8.66 10.08
N ILE A 138 -2.24 -8.20 11.10
CA ILE A 138 -3.33 -7.23 10.95
C ILE A 138 -2.80 -5.89 10.43
N GLU A 139 -1.80 -5.32 11.11
CA GLU A 139 -1.21 -4.03 10.76
C GLU A 139 -0.69 -4.02 9.32
N HIS A 140 0.12 -5.02 8.98
CA HIS A 140 0.69 -5.10 7.64
C HIS A 140 -0.38 -5.28 6.56
N SER A 141 -1.42 -6.07 6.83
CA SER A 141 -2.53 -6.28 5.88
C SER A 141 -3.33 -5.00 5.63
N LEU A 142 -3.62 -4.22 6.68
CA LEU A 142 -4.34 -2.96 6.55
C LEU A 142 -3.55 -1.94 5.72
N LEU A 143 -2.25 -1.81 6.00
CA LEU A 143 -1.37 -0.91 5.27
C LEU A 143 -1.12 -1.38 3.84
N ALA A 144 -0.98 -2.69 3.61
CA ALA A 144 -0.87 -3.26 2.27
C ALA A 144 -2.16 -3.03 1.47
N ALA A 145 -3.34 -3.25 2.04
CA ALA A 145 -4.61 -2.96 1.40
C ALA A 145 -4.71 -1.48 1.01
N HIS A 146 -4.29 -0.57 1.90
CA HIS A 146 -4.26 0.85 1.60
C HIS A 146 -3.34 1.16 0.41
N ARG A 147 -2.06 0.76 0.49
CA ARG A 147 -1.04 1.10 -0.51
C ARG A 147 -1.27 0.46 -1.87
N HIS A 148 -1.78 -0.77 -1.89
CA HIS A 148 -1.98 -1.52 -3.13
C HIS A 148 -3.36 -1.34 -3.76
N VAL A 149 -4.36 -0.89 -3.00
CA VAL A 149 -5.74 -0.75 -3.49
C VAL A 149 -6.25 0.67 -3.34
N PHE A 150 -6.47 1.15 -2.12
CA PHE A 150 -7.19 2.41 -1.89
C PHE A 150 -6.42 3.64 -2.38
N GLY A 151 -5.11 3.71 -2.15
CA GLY A 151 -4.27 4.80 -2.63
C GLY A 151 -4.19 4.85 -4.15
N VAL A 152 -4.06 3.67 -4.80
CA VAL A 152 -4.07 3.54 -6.26
C VAL A 152 -5.43 3.97 -6.82
N PHE A 153 -6.55 3.51 -6.23
CA PHE A 153 -7.91 3.85 -6.65
C PHE A 153 -8.17 5.35 -6.57
N PHE A 154 -7.82 5.97 -5.46
CA PHE A 154 -8.02 7.39 -5.25
C PHE A 154 -7.39 8.21 -6.37
N TRP A 155 -6.09 8.02 -6.59
CA TRP A 155 -5.37 8.80 -7.59
C TRP A 155 -5.76 8.45 -9.02
N PHE A 156 -6.07 7.17 -9.30
CA PHE A 156 -6.60 6.77 -10.60
C PHE A 156 -7.93 7.46 -10.90
N VAL A 157 -8.90 7.39 -10.00
CA VAL A 157 -10.23 7.98 -10.22
C VAL A 157 -10.12 9.49 -10.38
N LEU A 158 -9.32 10.15 -9.53
CA LEU A 158 -9.13 11.60 -9.56
C LEU A 158 -8.52 12.06 -10.90
N LEU A 159 -7.39 11.49 -11.32
CA LEU A 159 -6.72 11.93 -12.55
C LEU A 159 -7.39 11.42 -13.82
N CYS A 160 -8.05 10.26 -13.77
CA CYS A 160 -8.85 9.77 -14.89
C CYS A 160 -10.08 10.65 -15.14
N SER A 161 -10.70 11.23 -14.10
CA SER A 161 -11.81 12.19 -14.26
C SER A 161 -11.37 13.50 -14.92
N LEU A 162 -10.10 13.86 -14.81
CA LEU A 162 -9.47 14.98 -15.48
C LEU A 162 -8.98 14.65 -16.91
N GLY A 163 -9.26 13.45 -17.42
CA GLY A 163 -8.85 13.02 -18.75
C GLY A 163 -7.39 12.54 -18.87
N LEU A 164 -6.67 12.40 -17.76
CA LEU A 164 -5.26 12.00 -17.73
C LEU A 164 -5.05 10.46 -17.67
N GLY A 165 -6.12 9.70 -17.84
CA GLY A 165 -6.06 8.24 -17.90
C GLY A 165 -5.45 7.60 -16.65
N PRO A 166 -4.47 6.68 -16.80
CA PRO A 166 -3.93 5.92 -15.68
C PRO A 166 -2.82 6.64 -14.91
N LEU A 167 -2.54 7.93 -15.22
CA LEU A 167 -1.45 8.70 -14.61
C LEU A 167 -1.43 8.58 -13.08
N GLY A 168 -2.58 8.71 -12.44
CA GLY A 168 -2.69 8.71 -10.99
C GLY A 168 -2.27 7.38 -10.35
N ALA A 169 -2.69 6.28 -10.94
CA ALA A 169 -2.30 4.94 -10.47
C ALA A 169 -0.79 4.74 -10.56
N VAL A 170 -0.19 5.15 -11.69
CA VAL A 170 1.25 5.02 -11.92
C VAL A 170 2.05 5.92 -10.99
N LEU A 171 1.67 7.21 -10.86
CA LEU A 171 2.35 8.16 -9.99
C LEU A 171 2.35 7.69 -8.52
N TYR A 172 1.19 7.29 -8.01
CA TYR A 172 1.08 6.81 -6.63
C TYR A 172 1.94 5.56 -6.42
N ARG A 173 1.85 4.60 -7.33
CA ARG A 173 2.60 3.34 -7.22
C ARG A 173 4.10 3.54 -7.35
N MET A 174 4.55 4.41 -8.26
CA MET A 174 5.96 4.76 -8.41
C MET A 174 6.51 5.53 -7.18
N ALA A 175 5.71 6.45 -6.62
CA ALA A 175 6.11 7.19 -5.43
C ALA A 175 6.23 6.26 -4.20
N GLU A 176 5.29 5.34 -4.00
CA GLU A 176 5.34 4.32 -2.96
C GLU A 176 6.56 3.40 -3.13
N PHE A 177 6.75 2.90 -4.36
CA PHE A 177 7.85 2.02 -4.69
C PHE A 177 9.21 2.70 -4.46
N ALA A 178 9.41 3.92 -4.96
CA ALA A 178 10.64 4.68 -4.80
C ALA A 178 10.94 4.98 -3.33
N ASN A 179 9.92 5.39 -2.55
CA ASN A 179 10.07 5.62 -1.12
C ASN A 179 10.53 4.35 -0.39
N ARG A 180 9.93 3.22 -0.68
CA ARG A 180 10.29 1.93 -0.11
C ARG A 180 11.69 1.50 -0.55
N TYR A 181 12.00 1.59 -1.85
CA TYR A 181 13.28 1.20 -2.41
C TYR A 181 14.46 1.94 -1.79
N TRP A 182 14.38 3.27 -1.69
CA TRP A 182 15.47 4.07 -1.14
C TRP A 182 15.56 4.06 0.39
N SER A 183 14.46 3.77 1.09
CA SER A 183 14.46 3.67 2.56
C SER A 183 15.14 2.39 3.07
N TYR A 184 15.27 1.37 2.23
CA TYR A 184 15.92 0.10 2.57
C TYR A 184 17.12 -0.14 1.66
N PRO A 185 18.34 0.23 2.10
CA PRO A 185 19.54 -0.14 1.37
C PRO A 185 19.72 -1.65 1.44
N SER A 186 19.26 -2.35 0.41
CA SER A 186 19.54 -3.78 0.25
C SER A 186 21.04 -3.97 0.10
N LYS A 187 21.64 -4.77 0.96
CA LYS A 187 23.08 -5.09 0.97
C LYS A 187 23.58 -5.77 -0.33
N GLY A 188 22.75 -5.90 -1.35
CA GLY A 188 23.08 -6.54 -2.62
C GLY A 188 23.19 -5.62 -3.83
N LEU A 189 22.73 -4.38 -3.79
CA LEU A 189 22.68 -3.48 -4.95
C LEU A 189 23.64 -2.27 -4.87
N GLY A 190 24.73 -2.38 -4.14
CA GLY A 190 25.99 -1.69 -4.39
C GLY A 190 26.10 -0.20 -4.07
N VAL A 191 25.03 0.56 -3.88
CA VAL A 191 25.13 1.98 -3.48
C VAL A 191 24.03 2.31 -2.48
N PRO A 192 24.38 2.70 -1.23
CA PRO A 192 23.38 3.21 -0.29
C PRO A 192 22.78 4.49 -0.87
N ALA A 193 21.45 4.57 -0.89
CA ALA A 193 20.79 5.81 -1.27
C ALA A 193 21.23 6.95 -0.34
N ASN A 194 21.45 8.13 -0.91
CA ASN A 194 21.81 9.31 -0.14
C ASN A 194 20.68 9.64 0.86
N GLU A 195 21.02 9.98 2.11
CA GLU A 195 20.06 10.38 3.15
C GLU A 195 19.09 11.48 2.68
N ARG A 196 19.56 12.39 1.83
CA ARG A 196 18.73 13.44 1.24
C ARG A 196 17.70 12.89 0.27
N LEU A 197 18.07 11.92 -0.56
CA LEU A 197 17.14 11.26 -1.47
C LEU A 197 16.07 10.47 -0.69
N MET A 198 16.46 9.79 0.38
CA MET A 198 15.53 9.13 1.30
C MET A 198 14.57 10.13 1.94
N ALA A 199 15.08 11.28 2.43
CA ALA A 199 14.27 12.32 3.04
C ALA A 199 13.26 12.93 2.06
N VAL A 200 13.69 13.29 0.84
CA VAL A 200 12.83 13.82 -0.23
C VAL A 200 11.77 12.79 -0.60
N SER A 201 12.15 11.55 -0.82
CA SER A 201 11.21 10.50 -1.20
C SER A 201 10.14 10.26 -0.13
N ARG A 202 10.54 10.23 1.13
CA ARG A 202 9.61 10.11 2.27
C ARG A 202 8.67 11.30 2.37
N GLN A 203 9.19 12.53 2.26
CA GLN A 203 8.39 13.75 2.32
C GLN A 203 7.35 13.78 1.20
N MET A 204 7.77 13.47 -0.03
CA MET A 204 6.89 13.46 -1.19
C MET A 204 5.81 12.39 -1.08
N PHE A 205 6.19 11.17 -0.70
CA PHE A 205 5.21 10.11 -0.52
C PHE A 205 4.23 10.43 0.61
N THR A 206 4.70 11.00 1.73
CA THR A 206 3.82 11.44 2.83
C THR A 206 2.79 12.47 2.35
N GLY A 207 3.19 13.40 1.47
CA GLY A 207 2.28 14.39 0.88
C GLY A 207 1.27 13.76 -0.10
N ILE A 208 1.74 12.89 -0.99
CA ILE A 208 0.89 12.19 -1.96
C ILE A 208 -0.12 11.28 -1.27
N ASP A 209 0.30 10.62 -0.19
CA ASP A 209 -0.50 9.68 0.57
C ASP A 209 -1.40 10.35 1.63
N TYR A 210 -1.27 11.66 1.84
CA TYR A 210 -1.99 12.38 2.87
C TYR A 210 -3.51 12.24 2.75
N LEU A 211 -4.07 12.55 1.59
CA LEU A 211 -5.51 12.49 1.37
C LEU A 211 -6.03 11.06 1.22
N PRO A 212 -5.38 10.17 0.44
CA PRO A 212 -5.78 8.77 0.37
C PRO A 212 -5.87 8.08 1.73
N SER A 213 -4.90 8.29 2.62
CA SER A 213 -4.89 7.65 3.94
C SER A 213 -6.09 8.05 4.80
N ARG A 214 -6.48 9.33 4.78
CA ARG A 214 -7.65 9.83 5.52
C ARG A 214 -8.97 9.31 4.94
N LEU A 215 -9.06 9.24 3.62
CA LEU A 215 -10.25 8.66 2.97
C LEU A 215 -10.35 7.15 3.22
N THR A 216 -9.23 6.43 3.25
CA THR A 216 -9.22 5.01 3.63
C THR A 216 -9.68 4.83 5.07
N ALA A 217 -9.13 5.61 6.00
CA ALA A 217 -9.53 5.58 7.41
C ALA A 217 -11.01 5.93 7.60
N PHE A 218 -11.50 6.94 6.90
CA PHE A 218 -12.92 7.30 6.90
C PHE A 218 -13.78 6.15 6.31
N GLY A 219 -13.33 5.52 5.23
CA GLY A 219 -13.98 4.33 4.67
C GLY A 219 -14.09 3.20 5.69
N PHE A 220 -13.02 2.92 6.44
CA PHE A 220 -13.04 1.93 7.53
C PHE A 220 -14.04 2.30 8.62
N ALA A 221 -14.10 3.58 9.00
CA ALA A 221 -15.09 4.04 9.97
C ALA A 221 -16.52 3.81 9.46
N VAL A 222 -16.83 4.17 8.22
CA VAL A 222 -18.19 4.04 7.63
C VAL A 222 -18.66 2.58 7.57
N VAL A 223 -17.77 1.64 7.26
CA VAL A 223 -18.16 0.23 7.13
C VAL A 223 -17.94 -0.60 8.39
N GLY A 224 -17.30 -0.03 9.42
CA GLY A 224 -17.05 -0.62 10.73
C GLY A 224 -17.88 0.02 11.85
N ASN A 225 -17.32 0.09 13.05
CA ASN A 225 -17.90 0.88 14.13
C ASN A 225 -17.45 2.33 13.97
N PHE A 226 -18.35 3.18 13.49
CA PHE A 226 -18.04 4.58 13.15
C PHE A 226 -17.57 5.39 14.35
N GLU A 227 -18.26 5.29 15.46
CA GLU A 227 -17.96 6.07 16.65
C GLU A 227 -16.58 5.73 17.21
N GLU A 228 -16.32 4.45 17.44
CA GLU A 228 -15.04 3.99 17.96
C GLU A 228 -13.87 4.25 16.99
N ALA A 229 -14.11 4.10 15.69
CA ALA A 229 -13.11 4.39 14.67
C ALA A 229 -12.68 5.86 14.65
N ILE A 230 -13.65 6.80 14.74
CA ILE A 230 -13.37 8.24 14.78
C ILE A 230 -12.73 8.63 16.12
N ASN A 231 -13.18 8.06 17.23
CA ASN A 231 -12.59 8.30 18.55
C ASN A 231 -11.13 7.81 18.59
N ALA A 232 -10.85 6.59 18.13
CA ALA A 232 -9.49 6.06 18.04
C ALA A 232 -8.62 6.90 17.11
N TRP A 233 -9.13 7.27 15.93
CA TRP A 233 -8.41 8.15 15.02
C TRP A 233 -7.99 9.47 15.69
N ARG A 234 -8.90 10.15 16.37
CA ARG A 234 -8.62 11.45 17.03
C ARG A 234 -7.66 11.32 18.20
N ARG A 235 -7.76 10.24 18.96
CA ARG A 235 -6.97 10.02 20.18
C ARG A 235 -5.59 9.45 19.88
N ASP A 236 -5.52 8.44 19.02
CA ASP A 236 -4.36 7.55 18.91
C ASP A 236 -3.49 7.79 17.67
N ALA A 237 -4.03 8.37 16.57
CA ALA A 237 -3.30 8.48 15.30
C ALA A 237 -1.99 9.29 15.40
N THR A 238 -1.93 10.26 16.31
CA THR A 238 -0.74 11.12 16.51
C THR A 238 0.37 10.44 17.30
N LEU A 239 0.09 9.30 17.92
CA LEU A 239 1.08 8.52 18.67
C LEU A 239 2.04 7.74 17.75
N TRP A 240 1.74 7.67 16.46
CA TRP A 240 2.50 6.91 15.47
C TRP A 240 3.56 7.77 14.79
N LYS A 241 4.73 7.20 14.58
CA LYS A 241 5.86 7.87 13.91
C LYS A 241 5.52 8.36 12.50
N TYR A 242 4.71 7.57 11.78
CA TYR A 242 4.24 7.92 10.44
C TYR A 242 2.75 8.29 10.49
N PRO A 243 2.42 9.59 10.40
CA PRO A 243 1.05 10.07 10.62
C PRO A 243 -0.01 9.45 9.70
N ASN A 244 0.33 9.17 8.45
CA ASN A 244 -0.61 8.56 7.50
C ASN A 244 -0.94 7.11 7.87
N GLU A 245 0.06 6.35 8.32
CA GLU A 245 -0.13 4.98 8.81
C GLU A 245 -0.91 4.98 10.12
N GLY A 246 -0.56 5.89 11.04
CA GLY A 246 -1.27 6.06 12.30
C GLY A 246 -2.76 6.32 12.12
N VAL A 247 -3.13 7.16 11.17
CA VAL A 247 -4.54 7.44 10.84
C VAL A 247 -5.27 6.17 10.38
N ILE A 248 -4.66 5.39 9.50
CA ILE A 248 -5.25 4.15 8.99
C ILE A 248 -5.40 3.11 10.09
N LEU A 249 -4.31 2.87 10.84
CA LEU A 249 -4.27 1.83 11.88
C LEU A 249 -5.17 2.17 13.05
N ALA A 250 -5.16 3.42 13.53
CA ALA A 250 -6.04 3.84 14.62
C ALA A 250 -7.53 3.74 14.24
N SER A 251 -7.90 4.20 13.03
CA SER A 251 -9.28 4.09 12.57
C SER A 251 -9.71 2.63 12.40
N ALA A 252 -8.86 1.78 11.81
CA ALA A 252 -9.16 0.36 11.66
C ALA A 252 -9.26 -0.36 13.01
N ALA A 253 -8.38 -0.03 13.96
CA ALA A 253 -8.40 -0.57 15.32
C ALA A 253 -9.75 -0.29 16.02
N GLY A 254 -10.21 0.96 15.99
CA GLY A 254 -11.51 1.32 16.51
C GLY A 254 -12.67 0.69 15.75
N ALA A 255 -12.58 0.61 14.41
CA ALA A 255 -13.64 0.01 13.58
C ALA A 255 -13.90 -1.48 13.88
N VAL A 256 -12.87 -2.21 14.35
CA VAL A 256 -12.93 -3.66 14.62
C VAL A 256 -12.86 -3.97 16.12
N GLY A 257 -12.46 -3.02 16.95
CA GLY A 257 -12.30 -3.20 18.41
C GLY A 257 -11.02 -3.94 18.81
N VAL A 258 -9.95 -3.86 18.00
CA VAL A 258 -8.69 -4.56 18.22
C VAL A 258 -7.58 -3.60 18.65
N GLN A 259 -6.75 -4.01 19.59
CA GLN A 259 -5.56 -3.26 19.97
C GLN A 259 -4.45 -3.46 18.95
N LEU A 260 -3.94 -2.35 18.38
CA LEU A 260 -2.82 -2.30 17.46
C LEU A 260 -1.70 -1.41 18.02
N GLY A 261 -0.49 -1.57 17.51
CA GLY A 261 0.67 -0.89 18.05
C GLY A 261 1.13 -1.46 19.38
N GLY A 262 1.97 -0.73 20.09
CA GLY A 262 2.58 -1.13 21.34
C GLY A 262 4.09 -1.30 21.23
N ASN A 263 4.77 -1.44 22.36
CA ASN A 263 6.22 -1.65 22.39
C ASN A 263 6.57 -2.94 21.65
N ALA A 264 7.53 -2.85 20.73
CA ALA A 264 8.09 -4.04 20.11
C ALA A 264 8.56 -5.00 21.20
N ALA A 265 8.21 -6.29 21.07
CA ALA A 265 8.72 -7.29 21.99
C ALA A 265 10.27 -7.23 22.01
N PRO A 266 10.92 -7.27 23.19
CA PRO A 266 12.37 -7.26 23.27
C PRO A 266 12.94 -8.43 22.45
N GLY A 267 13.77 -8.15 21.45
CA GLY A 267 14.39 -9.16 20.59
C GLY A 267 13.96 -9.17 19.12
N VAL A 268 12.92 -8.41 18.73
CA VAL A 268 12.54 -8.27 17.32
C VAL A 268 13.49 -7.27 16.66
N THR A 269 14.62 -7.75 16.18
CA THR A 269 15.50 -6.98 15.31
C THR A 269 15.09 -7.19 13.85
N PRO A 270 14.96 -6.11 13.06
CA PRO A 270 14.72 -6.27 11.63
C PRO A 270 15.84 -7.10 11.00
N ASP A 271 15.50 -8.19 10.31
CA ASP A 271 16.49 -8.93 9.52
C ASP A 271 16.89 -8.07 8.30
N ARG A 272 17.87 -7.21 8.52
CA ARG A 272 18.45 -6.32 7.49
C ARG A 272 19.15 -7.07 6.35
N THR A 273 19.18 -8.40 6.39
CA THR A 273 19.93 -9.20 5.40
C THR A 273 19.08 -9.71 4.26
N ARG A 274 17.75 -9.70 4.37
CA ARG A 274 16.83 -10.29 3.41
C ARG A 274 15.81 -9.29 2.86
N GLY A 275 16.24 -8.42 1.99
CA GLY A 275 15.37 -7.91 0.91
C GLY A 275 14.43 -6.76 1.24
N PHE A 276 14.14 -6.16 0.22
CA PHE A 276 13.44 -4.99 -0.25
C PHE A 276 11.95 -4.79 0.20
N GLU A 277 11.29 -5.79 0.78
CA GLU A 277 9.83 -5.74 1.03
C GLU A 277 9.42 -5.29 2.44
N ALA A 278 10.35 -5.22 3.38
CA ALA A 278 10.09 -4.64 4.69
C ALA A 278 9.97 -3.09 4.56
N GLY A 279 8.77 -2.58 4.57
CA GLY A 279 8.50 -1.14 4.47
C GLY A 279 8.79 -0.38 5.78
N PRO A 280 8.77 0.97 5.77
CA PRO A 280 8.95 1.82 6.96
C PRO A 280 7.93 1.58 8.11
N THR A 281 7.03 0.61 7.92
CA THR A 281 5.99 0.20 8.85
C THR A 281 6.48 -0.43 10.16
N GLU A 282 7.68 -0.99 10.18
CA GLU A 282 8.18 -1.68 11.38
C GLU A 282 8.40 -0.73 12.55
N ASP A 283 8.96 0.44 12.24
CA ASP A 283 9.20 1.46 13.27
C ASP A 283 7.90 2.16 13.70
N ALA A 284 6.91 2.27 12.81
CA ALA A 284 5.66 2.94 13.12
C ALA A 284 4.77 2.09 14.04
N ALA A 285 4.69 0.79 13.78
CA ALA A 285 3.94 -0.15 14.61
C ALA A 285 4.50 -0.27 16.03
N ALA A 286 5.81 -0.02 16.21
CA ALA A 286 6.46 -0.08 17.52
C ALA A 286 6.21 1.14 18.42
N GLU A 287 5.86 2.31 17.85
CA GLU A 287 5.76 3.58 18.58
C GLU A 287 4.32 3.96 18.95
N GLY A 288 3.31 3.51 18.17
CA GLY A 288 1.91 3.81 18.44
C GLY A 288 1.21 2.72 19.24
N SER A 289 0.12 3.07 19.91
CA SER A 289 -0.76 2.11 20.57
C SER A 289 -2.20 2.58 20.51
N THR A 290 -3.13 1.66 20.26
CA THR A 290 -4.57 1.91 20.28
C THR A 290 -5.23 1.19 21.45
N GLY A 291 -6.42 1.66 21.83
CA GLY A 291 -7.31 0.90 22.72
C GLY A 291 -7.94 -0.29 21.96
N GLY A 292 -8.59 -1.18 22.69
CA GLY A 292 -9.28 -2.35 22.15
C GLY A 292 -8.85 -3.65 22.80
N ASP A 293 -9.40 -4.76 22.32
CA ASP A 293 -9.05 -6.09 22.82
C ASP A 293 -7.71 -6.58 22.24
N PRO A 294 -6.96 -7.40 22.99
CA PRO A 294 -5.76 -8.05 22.44
C PRO A 294 -6.07 -8.80 21.14
N PRO A 295 -5.17 -8.78 20.14
CA PRO A 295 -5.38 -9.46 18.88
C PRO A 295 -5.69 -10.95 19.02
N GLN A 296 -6.76 -11.39 18.38
CA GLN A 296 -7.24 -12.76 18.36
C GLN A 296 -7.53 -13.21 16.92
N LEU A 297 -7.66 -14.52 16.69
CA LEU A 297 -8.00 -15.08 15.36
C LEU A 297 -9.29 -14.50 14.77
N GLY A 298 -10.28 -14.19 15.62
CA GLY A 298 -11.54 -13.56 15.21
C GLY A 298 -11.30 -12.20 14.53
N HIS A 299 -10.34 -11.43 15.01
CA HIS A 299 -10.02 -10.11 14.44
C HIS A 299 -9.45 -10.21 13.02
N LEU A 300 -8.75 -11.31 12.67
CA LEU A 300 -8.31 -11.51 11.28
C LEU A 300 -9.51 -11.55 10.33
N ARG A 301 -10.58 -12.29 10.66
CA ARG A 301 -11.80 -12.35 9.83
C ARG A 301 -12.48 -10.99 9.75
N SER A 302 -12.57 -10.29 10.87
CA SER A 302 -13.15 -8.94 10.93
C SER A 302 -12.41 -7.94 10.07
N VAL A 303 -11.08 -7.97 10.05
CA VAL A 303 -10.22 -7.10 9.23
C VAL A 303 -10.39 -7.39 7.73
N VAL A 304 -10.44 -8.67 7.32
CA VAL A 304 -10.76 -9.01 5.92
C VAL A 304 -12.13 -8.47 5.54
N GLY A 305 -13.13 -8.68 6.41
CA GLY A 305 -14.48 -8.15 6.19
C GLY A 305 -14.49 -6.62 6.08
N LEU A 306 -13.70 -5.92 6.92
CA LEU A 306 -13.56 -4.46 6.88
C LEU A 306 -12.99 -4.00 5.53
N VAL A 307 -11.90 -4.61 5.07
CA VAL A 307 -11.26 -4.28 3.79
C VAL A 307 -12.21 -4.52 2.62
N TRP A 308 -12.88 -5.69 2.55
CA TRP A 308 -13.81 -5.99 1.47
C TRP A 308 -15.01 -5.06 1.43
N ARG A 309 -15.62 -4.76 2.58
CA ARG A 309 -16.74 -3.79 2.67
C ARG A 309 -16.29 -2.41 2.21
N SER A 310 -15.06 -2.00 2.56
CA SER A 310 -14.48 -0.75 2.08
C SER A 310 -14.27 -0.75 0.57
N VAL A 311 -13.77 -1.83 -0.02
CA VAL A 311 -13.64 -1.96 -1.49
C VAL A 311 -15.02 -1.82 -2.16
N VAL A 312 -16.05 -2.48 -1.63
CA VAL A 312 -17.43 -2.37 -2.16
C VAL A 312 -17.94 -0.93 -2.03
N LEU A 313 -17.73 -0.27 -0.89
CA LEU A 313 -18.09 1.14 -0.69
C LEU A 313 -17.43 2.03 -1.74
N TRP A 314 -16.12 1.87 -1.97
CA TRP A 314 -15.38 2.65 -2.98
C TRP A 314 -15.87 2.38 -4.39
N MET A 315 -16.15 1.12 -4.72
CA MET A 315 -16.72 0.75 -6.02
C MET A 315 -18.10 1.38 -6.24
N LEU A 316 -18.94 1.41 -5.20
CA LEU A 316 -20.25 2.08 -5.26
C LEU A 316 -20.10 3.58 -5.50
N LEU A 317 -19.17 4.26 -4.79
CA LEU A 317 -18.91 5.68 -4.99
C LEU A 317 -18.41 5.99 -6.40
N VAL A 318 -17.50 5.17 -6.94
CA VAL A 318 -17.01 5.32 -8.32
C VAL A 318 -18.10 5.05 -9.35
N ALA A 319 -19.00 4.09 -9.10
CA ALA A 319 -20.16 3.83 -9.95
C ALA A 319 -21.11 5.04 -9.98
N LEU A 320 -21.42 5.62 -8.81
CA LEU A 320 -22.27 6.82 -8.71
C LEU A 320 -21.65 8.03 -9.41
N LEU A 321 -20.33 8.24 -9.24
CA LEU A 321 -19.61 9.31 -9.96
C LEU A 321 -19.66 9.09 -11.48
N THR A 322 -19.50 7.85 -11.93
CA THR A 322 -19.57 7.53 -13.37
C THR A 322 -20.97 7.76 -13.91
N LEU A 323 -21.99 7.40 -13.15
CA LEU A 323 -23.40 7.62 -13.52
C LEU A 323 -23.73 9.13 -13.57
N ALA A 324 -23.30 9.89 -12.57
CA ALA A 324 -23.49 11.33 -12.54
C ALA A 324 -22.89 12.02 -13.77
N ASN A 325 -21.69 11.61 -14.20
CA ASN A 325 -21.06 12.13 -15.42
C ASN A 325 -21.70 11.67 -16.73
N LEU A 326 -22.60 10.67 -16.70
CA LEU A 326 -23.33 10.22 -17.89
C LEU A 326 -24.68 10.94 -18.04
N VAL A 327 -25.24 11.44 -16.95
CA VAL A 327 -26.57 12.08 -16.89
C VAL A 327 -26.48 13.61 -16.94
N GLY A 328 -25.35 14.18 -16.51
CA GLY A 328 -25.07 15.62 -16.56
C GLY A 328 -24.20 16.01 -17.74
#